data_b2467b5b77e13b5cb6080feeea1c82f7
#
_entry.id   b2467b5b77e13b5cb6080feeea1c82f7
#
_cell.length_a   1.000
_cell.length_b   1.000
_cell.length_c   1.000
_cell.angle_alpha   90.00
_cell.angle_beta   90.00
_cell.angle_gamma   90.00
#
_symmetry.space_group_name_H-M   'P 1'
#
loop_
_entity.id
_entity.type
_entity.pdbx_description
1 polymer ?
#
loop_
_entity_poly.entity_id
_entity_poly.type
_entity_poly.pdbx_seq_one_letter_code
_entity_poly.pdbx_strand_id
1 'polypeptide(L)'
;MPYDKFPTAPGEVFLGIGNDGQFARLCAALGHPEWASDPRFASNAERAAHRPALRALLEDALARLDGEALCTALAQQGVPAGPVRNIAEALQHPQTTAREMVVAIGTDYRGIGTPIKLSRTPGAARSAPPRFGEHTREVLRELGCSDAEIDSLIGRSIVAAPSAQGEPGLD
;
A
#
# COMPACT_ATOMS: atom_id res chain seq x y z
N MET A 1 -13.76 -11.13 -12.40
CA MET A 1 -14.32 -11.38 -11.07
C MET A 1 -13.92 -12.79 -10.64
N PRO A 2 -13.56 -12.98 -9.35
CA PRO A 2 -13.55 -11.98 -8.27
C PRO A 2 -12.40 -10.96 -8.41
N TYR A 3 -12.63 -9.74 -7.90
CA TYR A 3 -11.63 -8.70 -7.72
C TYR A 3 -12.00 -7.94 -6.44
N ASP A 4 -11.64 -8.52 -5.29
CA ASP A 4 -12.12 -8.07 -3.99
C ASP A 4 -11.35 -8.74 -2.84
N LYS A 5 -11.61 -8.30 -1.60
CA LYS A 5 -11.12 -8.92 -0.36
C LYS A 5 -12.09 -9.97 0.15
N PHE A 6 -11.51 -11.02 0.76
CA PHE A 6 -12.24 -12.13 1.36
C PHE A 6 -11.65 -12.50 2.71
N PRO A 7 -12.47 -12.85 3.71
CA PRO A 7 -11.99 -13.29 5.01
C PRO A 7 -11.31 -14.68 4.91
N THR A 8 -10.28 -14.86 5.71
CA THR A 8 -9.56 -16.14 5.90
C THR A 8 -9.23 -16.35 7.37
N ALA A 9 -8.64 -17.44 7.73
CA ALA A 9 -8.22 -17.71 9.11
C ALA A 9 -6.67 -17.86 9.19
N PRO A 10 -5.92 -16.84 9.65
CA PRO A 10 -6.38 -15.50 10.06
C PRO A 10 -6.42 -14.48 8.92
N GLY A 11 -7.08 -13.35 9.17
CA GLY A 11 -6.99 -12.14 8.34
C GLY A 11 -7.84 -12.16 7.07
N GLU A 12 -7.38 -11.48 6.05
CA GLU A 12 -8.06 -11.34 4.76
C GLU A 12 -7.07 -11.60 3.61
N VAL A 13 -7.59 -12.06 2.48
CA VAL A 13 -6.86 -12.14 1.22
C VAL A 13 -7.53 -11.29 0.15
N PHE A 14 -6.75 -10.70 -0.74
CA PHE A 14 -7.22 -10.08 -1.96
C PHE A 14 -7.07 -11.04 -3.12
N LEU A 15 -8.15 -11.25 -3.88
CA LEU A 15 -8.16 -12.04 -5.11
C LEU A 15 -8.31 -11.11 -6.31
N GLY A 16 -7.34 -11.15 -7.26
CA GLY A 16 -7.31 -10.30 -8.45
C GLY A 16 -7.53 -11.07 -9.75
N ILE A 17 -8.66 -11.78 -9.88
CA ILE A 17 -8.91 -12.67 -11.01
C ILE A 17 -9.31 -11.87 -12.25
N GLY A 18 -8.44 -11.88 -13.28
CA GLY A 18 -8.61 -11.11 -14.51
C GLY A 18 -9.25 -11.88 -15.68
N ASN A 19 -9.18 -13.21 -15.68
CA ASN A 19 -9.69 -14.04 -16.79
C ASN A 19 -10.23 -15.39 -16.32
N ASP A 20 -10.89 -16.10 -17.25
CA ASP A 20 -11.59 -17.36 -16.95
C ASP A 20 -10.62 -18.50 -16.61
N GLY A 21 -9.42 -18.52 -17.21
CA GLY A 21 -8.38 -19.50 -16.88
C GLY A 21 -7.84 -19.33 -15.46
N GLN A 22 -7.69 -18.10 -14.98
CA GLN A 22 -7.32 -17.84 -13.57
C GLN A 22 -8.45 -18.24 -12.63
N PHE A 23 -9.70 -18.00 -13.01
CA PHE A 23 -10.86 -18.44 -12.24
C PHE A 23 -10.94 -19.97 -12.11
N ALA A 24 -10.75 -20.69 -13.20
CA ALA A 24 -10.72 -22.16 -13.16
C ALA A 24 -9.61 -22.71 -12.23
N ARG A 25 -8.42 -22.11 -12.26
CA ARG A 25 -7.33 -22.49 -11.34
C ARG A 25 -7.66 -22.15 -9.88
N LEU A 26 -8.27 -21.00 -9.62
CA LEU A 26 -8.76 -20.66 -8.28
C LEU A 26 -9.76 -21.71 -7.78
N CYS A 27 -10.77 -22.05 -8.58
CA CYS A 27 -11.77 -23.06 -8.23
C CYS A 27 -11.12 -24.42 -7.91
N ALA A 28 -10.18 -24.85 -8.73
CA ALA A 28 -9.45 -26.08 -8.49
C ALA A 28 -8.62 -26.04 -7.18
N ALA A 29 -7.94 -24.93 -6.91
CA ALA A 29 -7.18 -24.73 -5.69
C ALA A 29 -8.04 -24.72 -4.41
N LEU A 30 -9.30 -24.26 -4.54
CA LEU A 30 -10.28 -24.27 -3.45
C LEU A 30 -10.99 -25.64 -3.30
N GLY A 31 -10.72 -26.62 -4.18
CA GLY A 31 -11.38 -27.94 -4.17
C GLY A 31 -12.77 -27.95 -4.82
N HIS A 32 -13.12 -26.90 -5.57
CA HIS A 32 -14.41 -26.71 -6.21
C HIS A 32 -14.30 -26.48 -7.72
N PRO A 33 -13.68 -27.42 -8.49
CA PRO A 33 -13.48 -27.24 -9.93
C PRO A 33 -14.80 -27.10 -10.71
N GLU A 34 -15.91 -27.63 -10.19
CA GLU A 34 -17.24 -27.54 -10.77
C GLU A 34 -17.76 -26.11 -10.92
N TRP A 35 -17.30 -25.17 -10.09
CA TRP A 35 -17.72 -23.76 -10.19
C TRP A 35 -17.26 -23.12 -11.51
N ALA A 36 -16.15 -23.57 -12.06
CA ALA A 36 -15.67 -23.06 -13.35
C ALA A 36 -16.55 -23.44 -14.53
N SER A 37 -17.35 -24.50 -14.37
CA SER A 37 -18.31 -25.00 -15.38
C SER A 37 -19.76 -24.58 -15.09
N ASP A 38 -20.01 -23.94 -13.94
CA ASP A 38 -21.38 -23.44 -13.63
C ASP A 38 -21.72 -22.29 -14.58
N PRO A 39 -22.88 -22.36 -15.27
CA PRO A 39 -23.30 -21.31 -16.21
C PRO A 39 -23.29 -19.91 -15.62
N ARG A 40 -23.53 -19.76 -14.32
CA ARG A 40 -23.49 -18.48 -13.59
C ARG A 40 -22.09 -17.90 -13.49
N PHE A 41 -21.03 -18.73 -13.64
CA PHE A 41 -19.66 -18.34 -13.38
C PHE A 41 -18.69 -18.63 -14.54
N ALA A 42 -19.18 -19.22 -15.63
CA ALA A 42 -18.37 -19.68 -16.76
C ALA A 42 -17.61 -18.56 -17.49
N SER A 43 -18.09 -17.33 -17.45
CA SER A 43 -17.41 -16.17 -18.03
C SER A 43 -17.30 -15.03 -17.03
N ASN A 44 -16.38 -14.08 -17.31
CA ASN A 44 -16.23 -12.89 -16.46
C ASN A 44 -17.53 -12.05 -16.40
N ALA A 45 -18.29 -11.98 -17.48
CA ALA A 45 -19.57 -11.28 -17.54
C ALA A 45 -20.61 -11.94 -16.63
N GLU A 46 -20.72 -13.27 -16.71
CA GLU A 46 -21.64 -14.05 -15.86
C GLU A 46 -21.26 -13.93 -14.38
N ARG A 47 -19.98 -14.01 -14.05
CA ARG A 47 -19.51 -13.80 -12.67
C ARG A 47 -19.83 -12.39 -12.15
N ALA A 48 -19.78 -11.38 -13.00
CA ALA A 48 -20.16 -10.02 -12.63
C ALA A 48 -21.68 -9.90 -12.38
N ALA A 49 -22.50 -10.52 -13.24
CA ALA A 49 -23.94 -10.56 -13.09
C ALA A 49 -24.39 -11.32 -11.83
N HIS A 50 -23.67 -12.40 -11.48
CA HIS A 50 -23.97 -13.25 -10.34
C HIS A 50 -23.03 -13.01 -9.14
N ARG A 51 -22.45 -11.80 -9.03
CA ARG A 51 -21.47 -11.43 -8.00
C ARG A 51 -21.86 -11.80 -6.56
N PRO A 52 -23.11 -11.56 -6.09
CA PRO A 52 -23.47 -11.92 -4.72
C PRO A 52 -23.41 -13.42 -4.45
N ALA A 53 -23.86 -14.24 -5.40
CA ALA A 53 -23.82 -15.70 -5.27
C ALA A 53 -22.38 -16.23 -5.26
N LEU A 54 -21.54 -15.75 -6.18
CA LEU A 54 -20.12 -16.11 -6.22
C LEU A 54 -19.40 -15.68 -4.94
N ARG A 55 -19.68 -14.45 -4.43
CA ARG A 55 -19.08 -13.94 -3.21
C ARG A 55 -19.38 -14.85 -2.01
N ALA A 56 -20.65 -15.25 -1.84
CA ALA A 56 -21.04 -16.12 -0.74
C ALA A 56 -20.32 -17.48 -0.76
N LEU A 57 -20.19 -18.09 -1.94
CA LEU A 57 -19.45 -19.35 -2.11
C LEU A 57 -17.96 -19.20 -1.77
N LEU A 58 -17.34 -18.12 -2.24
CA LEU A 58 -15.94 -17.86 -1.96
C LEU A 58 -15.69 -17.53 -0.48
N GLU A 59 -16.55 -16.75 0.16
CA GLU A 59 -16.45 -16.46 1.59
C GLU A 59 -16.53 -17.73 2.45
N ASP A 60 -17.47 -18.63 2.13
CA ASP A 60 -17.58 -19.91 2.83
C ASP A 60 -16.34 -20.81 2.64
N ALA A 61 -15.87 -20.93 1.40
CA ALA A 61 -14.70 -21.75 1.10
C ALA A 61 -13.39 -21.21 1.71
N LEU A 62 -13.26 -19.88 1.79
CA LEU A 62 -12.03 -19.22 2.24
C LEU A 62 -11.96 -19.05 3.77
N ALA A 63 -13.11 -18.99 4.46
CA ALA A 63 -13.20 -18.59 5.87
C ALA A 63 -12.30 -19.39 6.82
N ARG A 64 -11.98 -20.63 6.48
CA ARG A 64 -11.18 -21.54 7.33
C ARG A 64 -9.78 -21.82 6.80
N LEU A 65 -9.42 -21.24 5.66
CA LEU A 65 -8.11 -21.46 5.04
C LEU A 65 -7.07 -20.49 5.60
N ASP A 66 -5.81 -20.95 5.65
CA ASP A 66 -4.67 -20.08 5.89
C ASP A 66 -4.42 -19.22 4.64
N GLY A 67 -4.63 -17.91 4.77
CA GLY A 67 -4.53 -16.96 3.67
C GLY A 67 -3.11 -16.85 3.07
N GLU A 68 -2.06 -16.94 3.89
CA GLU A 68 -0.66 -16.88 3.42
C GLU A 68 -0.31 -18.11 2.59
N ALA A 69 -0.63 -19.30 3.11
CA ALA A 69 -0.40 -20.56 2.41
C ALA A 69 -1.18 -20.62 1.10
N LEU A 70 -2.45 -20.20 1.11
CA LEU A 70 -3.30 -20.13 -0.08
C LEU A 70 -2.71 -19.18 -1.13
N CYS A 71 -2.35 -17.97 -0.75
CA CYS A 71 -1.78 -16.99 -1.69
C CYS A 71 -0.47 -17.48 -2.29
N THR A 72 0.37 -18.17 -1.51
CA THR A 72 1.60 -18.78 -2.01
C THR A 72 1.31 -19.86 -3.07
N ALA A 73 0.36 -20.74 -2.80
CA ALA A 73 -0.04 -21.80 -3.74
C ALA A 73 -0.68 -21.22 -5.03
N LEU A 74 -1.53 -20.19 -4.90
CA LEU A 74 -2.16 -19.51 -6.04
C LEU A 74 -1.13 -18.78 -6.92
N ALA A 75 -0.14 -18.13 -6.31
CA ALA A 75 0.94 -17.44 -7.05
C ALA A 75 1.75 -18.43 -7.91
N GLN A 76 2.06 -19.63 -7.39
CA GLN A 76 2.75 -20.70 -8.15
C GLN A 76 1.94 -21.16 -9.37
N GLN A 77 0.63 -21.01 -9.33
CA GLN A 77 -0.27 -21.35 -10.43
C GLN A 77 -0.60 -20.15 -11.34
N GLY A 78 0.04 -19.00 -11.14
CA GLY A 78 -0.21 -17.78 -11.91
C GLY A 78 -1.58 -17.17 -11.66
N VAL A 79 -2.14 -17.36 -10.46
CA VAL A 79 -3.38 -16.74 -10.01
C VAL A 79 -3.03 -15.55 -9.11
N PRO A 80 -3.38 -14.32 -9.49
CA PRO A 80 -3.09 -13.14 -8.68
C PRO A 80 -3.88 -13.15 -7.37
N ALA A 81 -3.17 -13.30 -6.28
CA ALA A 81 -3.71 -13.24 -4.92
C ALA A 81 -2.64 -12.70 -3.97
N GLY A 82 -3.05 -12.09 -2.88
CA GLY A 82 -2.14 -11.63 -1.84
C GLY A 82 -2.85 -11.42 -0.51
N PRO A 83 -2.18 -11.69 0.62
CA PRO A 83 -2.72 -11.39 1.93
C PRO A 83 -2.84 -9.88 2.14
N VAL A 84 -3.92 -9.45 2.79
CA VAL A 84 -4.11 -8.05 3.19
C VAL A 84 -3.37 -7.84 4.50
N ARG A 85 -2.41 -6.92 4.49
CA ARG A 85 -1.56 -6.60 5.64
C ARG A 85 -1.84 -5.20 6.17
N ASN A 86 -1.71 -5.01 7.46
CA ASN A 86 -1.62 -3.68 8.03
C ASN A 86 -0.24 -3.05 7.74
N ILE A 87 -0.07 -1.77 8.03
CA ILE A 87 1.17 -1.03 7.73
C ILE A 87 2.38 -1.64 8.44
N ALA A 88 2.24 -2.04 9.72
CA ALA A 88 3.34 -2.61 10.48
C ALA A 88 3.81 -3.94 9.89
N GLU A 89 2.88 -4.82 9.52
CA GLU A 89 3.16 -6.09 8.84
C GLU A 89 3.81 -5.87 7.47
N ALA A 90 3.31 -4.92 6.70
CA ALA A 90 3.86 -4.59 5.38
C ALA A 90 5.31 -4.07 5.48
N LEU A 91 5.62 -3.25 6.49
CA LEU A 91 6.97 -2.72 6.72
C LEU A 91 7.96 -3.80 7.18
N GLN A 92 7.49 -4.84 7.87
CA GLN A 92 8.30 -5.96 8.35
C GLN A 92 8.40 -7.11 7.33
N HIS A 93 7.67 -7.02 6.22
CA HIS A 93 7.64 -8.09 5.22
C HIS A 93 9.02 -8.31 4.60
N PRO A 94 9.48 -9.57 4.39
CA PRO A 94 10.79 -9.87 3.82
C PRO A 94 11.08 -9.16 2.49
N GLN A 95 10.09 -9.01 1.62
CA GLN A 95 10.23 -8.28 0.36
C GLN A 95 10.50 -6.79 0.60
N THR A 96 9.88 -6.16 1.60
CA THR A 96 10.12 -4.77 1.99
C THR A 96 11.57 -4.57 2.43
N THR A 97 12.08 -5.51 3.22
CA THR A 97 13.49 -5.54 3.65
C THR A 97 14.43 -5.79 2.49
N ALA A 98 14.20 -6.83 1.68
CA ALA A 98 15.04 -7.18 0.53
C ALA A 98 15.12 -6.05 -0.51
N ARG A 99 14.07 -5.24 -0.63
CA ARG A 99 14.03 -4.08 -1.51
C ARG A 99 14.50 -2.78 -0.85
N GLU A 100 14.97 -2.83 0.41
CA GLU A 100 15.42 -1.65 1.16
C GLU A 100 14.37 -0.52 1.11
N MET A 101 13.10 -0.89 1.32
CA MET A 101 11.98 0.05 1.21
C MET A 101 11.76 0.88 2.48
N VAL A 102 12.42 0.54 3.57
CA VAL A 102 12.44 1.37 4.78
C VAL A 102 13.80 2.03 4.89
N VAL A 103 13.82 3.33 4.91
CA VAL A 103 15.04 4.14 5.05
C VAL A 103 15.04 4.87 6.40
N ALA A 104 16.24 5.00 6.99
CA ALA A 104 16.46 5.80 8.18
C ALA A 104 17.40 6.96 7.84
N ILE A 105 17.14 8.14 8.38
CA ILE A 105 17.98 9.34 8.24
C ILE A 105 18.24 9.89 9.64
N GLY A 106 19.50 9.84 10.05
CA GLY A 106 19.85 10.11 11.45
C GLY A 106 19.22 9.09 12.41
N THR A 107 18.92 9.54 13.61
CA THR A 107 18.28 8.72 14.67
C THR A 107 16.75 8.86 14.70
N ASP A 108 16.21 9.92 14.14
CA ASP A 108 14.86 10.40 14.44
C ASP A 108 13.87 10.22 13.31
N TYR A 109 14.34 9.87 12.11
CA TYR A 109 13.46 9.69 10.97
C TYR A 109 13.55 8.29 10.37
N ARG A 110 12.39 7.66 10.21
CA ARG A 110 12.20 6.44 9.39
C ARG A 110 11.05 6.67 8.42
N GLY A 111 11.28 6.37 7.17
CA GLY A 111 10.27 6.56 6.12
C GLY A 111 10.36 5.53 5.00
N ILE A 112 9.49 5.69 4.02
CA ILE A 112 9.48 4.82 2.84
C ILE A 112 10.52 5.31 1.83
N GLY A 113 11.38 4.40 1.40
CA GLY A 113 12.36 4.64 0.34
C GLY A 113 11.74 4.67 -1.05
N THR A 114 12.50 5.16 -2.04
CA THR A 114 12.07 5.11 -3.44
C THR A 114 11.97 3.67 -3.96
N PRO A 115 10.86 3.28 -4.60
CA PRO A 115 10.72 1.96 -5.19
C PRO A 115 11.53 1.80 -6.49
N ILE A 116 11.94 2.91 -7.10
CA ILE A 116 12.73 2.91 -8.33
C ILE A 116 14.20 2.73 -7.97
N LYS A 117 14.78 1.61 -8.37
CA LYS A 117 16.20 1.27 -8.15
C LYS A 117 16.97 1.36 -9.47
N LEU A 118 17.66 2.48 -9.69
CA LEU A 118 18.46 2.71 -10.89
C LEU A 118 19.91 2.25 -10.65
N SER A 119 20.47 1.50 -11.59
CA SER A 119 21.82 0.93 -11.47
C SER A 119 22.94 1.96 -11.57
N ARG A 120 22.76 3.02 -12.39
CA ARG A 120 23.78 4.04 -12.64
C ARG A 120 23.59 5.32 -11.84
N THR A 121 22.35 5.64 -11.49
CA THR A 121 21.98 6.86 -10.77
C THR A 121 20.99 6.49 -9.65
N PRO A 122 21.43 5.75 -8.61
CA PRO A 122 20.54 5.31 -7.54
C PRO A 122 19.97 6.51 -6.80
N GLY A 123 18.66 6.47 -6.52
CA GLY A 123 18.03 7.42 -5.62
C GLY A 123 18.50 7.20 -4.19
N ALA A 124 18.71 8.28 -3.45
CA ALA A 124 19.08 8.23 -2.04
C ALA A 124 18.25 9.20 -1.22
N ALA A 125 17.84 8.79 -0.03
CA ALA A 125 17.29 9.68 0.97
C ALA A 125 18.45 10.45 1.61
N ARG A 126 18.52 11.77 1.34
CA ARG A 126 19.65 12.62 1.77
C ARG A 126 19.34 13.45 3.01
N SER A 127 18.09 13.80 3.21
CA SER A 127 17.61 14.61 4.33
C SER A 127 16.26 14.10 4.81
N ALA A 128 16.00 14.30 6.09
CA ALA A 128 14.65 14.08 6.63
C ALA A 128 13.68 15.10 6.02
N PRO A 129 12.38 14.79 5.96
CA PRO A 129 11.37 15.77 5.59
C PRO A 129 11.43 16.98 6.51
N PRO A 130 11.34 18.21 5.97
CA PRO A 130 11.36 19.41 6.81
C PRO A 130 10.09 19.48 7.68
N ARG A 131 10.23 20.08 8.85
CA ARG A 131 9.10 20.48 9.67
C ARG A 131 8.31 21.61 8.99
N PHE A 132 7.07 21.78 9.37
CA PHE A 132 6.26 22.86 8.81
C PHE A 132 6.92 24.23 9.03
N GLY A 133 7.17 24.94 7.93
CA GLY A 133 7.81 26.25 7.94
C GLY A 133 9.33 26.27 8.21
N GLU A 134 10.01 25.13 8.33
CA GLU A 134 11.42 25.02 8.72
C GLU A 134 12.34 25.89 7.84
N HIS A 135 12.13 25.89 6.54
CA HIS A 135 12.95 26.63 5.58
C HIS A 135 12.34 27.95 5.11
N THR A 136 11.27 28.42 5.72
CA THR A 136 10.55 29.64 5.27
C THR A 136 11.46 30.85 5.20
N ARG A 137 12.29 31.09 6.22
CA ARG A 137 13.21 32.24 6.24
C ARG A 137 14.31 32.09 5.17
N GLU A 138 14.85 30.90 4.99
CA GLU A 138 15.89 30.60 4.00
C GLU A 138 15.37 30.88 2.58
N VAL A 139 14.22 30.27 2.23
CA VAL A 139 13.60 30.43 0.92
C VAL A 139 13.24 31.89 0.61
N LEU A 140 12.71 32.63 1.58
CA LEU A 140 12.38 34.05 1.39
C LEU A 140 13.62 34.93 1.21
N ARG A 141 14.74 34.62 1.91
CA ARG A 141 16.02 35.32 1.67
C ARG A 141 16.57 35.03 0.28
N GLU A 142 16.50 33.77 -0.20
CA GLU A 142 16.89 33.43 -1.56
C GLU A 142 16.08 34.18 -2.62
N LEU A 143 14.80 34.47 -2.33
CA LEU A 143 13.94 35.30 -3.16
C LEU A 143 14.20 36.80 -3.05
N GLY A 144 15.16 37.23 -2.23
CA GLY A 144 15.58 38.63 -2.08
C GLY A 144 14.82 39.40 -1.02
N CYS A 145 13.99 38.76 -0.18
CA CYS A 145 13.34 39.44 0.95
C CYS A 145 14.36 39.76 2.06
N SER A 146 14.27 40.95 2.59
CA SER A 146 15.01 41.33 3.80
C SER A 146 14.44 40.68 5.05
N ASP A 147 15.26 40.55 6.12
CA ASP A 147 14.78 39.98 7.38
C ASP A 147 13.60 40.76 7.98
N ALA A 148 13.56 42.08 7.82
CA ALA A 148 12.45 42.90 8.26
C ALA A 148 11.13 42.61 7.52
N GLU A 149 11.21 42.36 6.22
CA GLU A 149 10.05 41.93 5.42
C GLU A 149 9.57 40.54 5.84
N ILE A 150 10.51 39.60 6.06
CA ILE A 150 10.21 38.24 6.53
C ILE A 150 9.51 38.28 7.89
N ASP A 151 10.05 39.08 8.85
CA ASP A 151 9.44 39.24 10.16
C ASP A 151 8.03 39.86 10.08
N SER A 152 7.83 40.82 9.19
CA SER A 152 6.50 41.38 8.92
C SER A 152 5.52 40.34 8.37
N LEU A 153 5.96 39.47 7.44
CA LEU A 153 5.15 38.41 6.89
C LEU A 153 4.76 37.37 7.94
N ILE A 154 5.70 36.99 8.80
CA ILE A 154 5.45 36.07 9.92
C ILE A 154 4.49 36.71 10.93
N GLY A 155 4.74 37.94 11.36
CA GLY A 155 3.92 38.65 12.33
C GLY A 155 2.46 38.86 11.87
N ARG A 156 2.23 38.94 10.56
CA ARG A 156 0.91 39.00 9.93
C ARG A 156 0.30 37.61 9.64
N SER A 157 0.98 36.54 10.02
CA SER A 157 0.58 35.16 9.76
C SER A 157 0.36 34.84 8.27
N ILE A 158 1.05 35.53 7.36
CA ILE A 158 1.03 35.26 5.92
C ILE A 158 1.89 34.04 5.60
N VAL A 159 2.99 33.89 6.32
CA VAL A 159 3.88 32.72 6.27
C VAL A 159 4.13 32.20 7.69
N ALA A 160 4.39 30.91 7.82
CA ALA A 160 4.80 30.29 9.07
C ALA A 160 6.32 30.06 9.08
N ALA A 161 6.94 30.23 10.22
CA ALA A 161 8.30 29.80 10.49
C ALA A 161 8.34 29.15 11.87
N PRO A 162 9.26 28.20 12.14
CA PRO A 162 9.40 27.61 13.47
C PRO A 162 9.63 28.73 14.50
N SER A 163 8.90 28.68 15.61
CA SER A 163 9.17 29.55 16.75
C SER A 163 10.51 29.14 17.38
N ALA A 164 11.29 30.12 17.85
CA ALA A 164 12.54 29.86 18.59
C ALA A 164 12.31 29.12 19.92
N GLN A 165 11.08 28.90 20.30
CA GLN A 165 10.63 28.14 21.47
C GLN A 165 9.73 27.01 21.02
N GLY A 166 10.20 25.78 21.21
CA GLY A 166 9.56 24.47 21.05
C GLY A 166 8.16 24.37 20.45
N GLU A 167 7.95 23.32 19.74
CA GLU A 167 6.77 22.88 18.99
C GLU A 167 5.41 23.35 19.53
N PRO A 168 4.48 23.78 18.67
CA PRO A 168 3.07 23.57 18.92
C PRO A 168 2.77 22.08 18.68
N GLY A 169 2.43 21.35 19.74
CA GLY A 169 1.89 20.00 19.61
C GLY A 169 0.73 19.99 18.63
N LEU A 170 0.76 19.05 17.70
CA LEU A 170 -0.40 18.67 16.92
C LEU A 170 -1.26 17.78 17.85
N ASP A 171 -2.34 18.37 18.41
CA ASP A 171 -3.47 17.62 18.95
C ASP A 171 -4.35 17.09 17.81
#